data_187de27c4a9ff3ccd9239dcd8049feb1
#
_entry.id   187de27c4a9ff3ccd9239dcd8049feb1
#
_cell.length_a   1.000
_cell.length_b   1.000
_cell.length_c   1.000
_cell.angle_alpha   90.00
_cell.angle_beta   90.00
_cell.angle_gamma   90.00
#
_symmetry.space_group_name_H-M   'P 1'
#
loop_
_entity.id
_entity.type
_entity.pdbx_description
1 polymer ?
#
loop_
_entity_poly.entity_id
_entity_poly.type
_entity_poly.pdbx_seq_one_letter_code
_entity_poly.pdbx_strand_id
1 'polypeptide(L)'
;MDKTGHTNSKRIVQPKPRRMWIAGCLEMRRRMADIFQGNFQKRDEEIKKLLRIEDSFDLIRRRFVIGGRQAAFYTVDGFLKGEVSEKVMEFFYKITPEQMPEDFADFLQQEIPYLDLMKLADQEAFVKAVLSGMSCLLVEGYDIILALDFREYPGRSVDEPDKDKVLRGARDGFIESLIPNMALIRRRIRDPELSFTLVDIGRSSKTDVAVCYMRNRVNPGVLRELMKRLRGIDVDSLTMNQESLGECIFKKGWLNPFPKFKFSERPDTTAACILEGSIVLLCDNSSAAMILPTSLFEIIEDANDYYFPPVTGTYLRFSRFLINVVSIFLTPVFILLMQHEDWVPHAFEFIKIQDPMYIPPVAQLLILEVAIDGLRMAAVNTPNMLNTPLSIIAGIVFGDYTVKAGWFNSEIMLYMAFVAIANYSQSNMELGYAIKFMRIQLLILTGIFGLWGFLAGTVILIVTPLCTRTINGRNYLYPLLPFDKVQLMKRFFRVSLSENEKLNHQSSK
;
A
#
# COMPACT_ATOMS: atom_id res chain seq x y z
N MET A 1 64.73 -29.77 -26.67
CA MET A 1 63.95 -30.57 -27.59
C MET A 1 62.64 -30.84 -26.87
N ASP A 2 61.56 -30.43 -27.18
CA ASP A 2 60.67 -29.67 -28.08
C ASP A 2 59.41 -29.43 -27.27
N LYS A 3 59.03 -28.25 -27.03
CA LYS A 3 57.99 -27.39 -27.66
C LYS A 3 56.73 -28.13 -28.10
N THR A 4 55.62 -27.85 -27.46
CA THR A 4 54.42 -27.34 -28.15
C THR A 4 53.47 -26.67 -27.13
N GLY A 5 53.28 -25.40 -27.31
CA GLY A 5 52.30 -24.60 -26.55
C GLY A 5 50.88 -24.78 -27.11
N HIS A 6 49.92 -24.72 -26.25
CA HIS A 6 48.51 -24.47 -26.60
C HIS A 6 48.07 -23.12 -26.06
N THR A 7 48.04 -22.17 -26.94
CA THR A 7 47.44 -20.87 -26.73
C THR A 7 45.90 -20.99 -26.69
N ASN A 8 45.32 -20.78 -25.51
CA ASN A 8 43.90 -20.66 -25.31
C ASN A 8 43.47 -19.23 -25.65
N SER A 9 42.96 -19.05 -26.87
CA SER A 9 42.38 -17.81 -27.35
C SER A 9 41.07 -17.51 -26.60
N LYS A 10 41.13 -16.62 -25.62
CA LYS A 10 39.93 -15.99 -25.04
C LYS A 10 39.27 -15.11 -26.10
N ARG A 11 38.13 -15.55 -26.63
CA ARG A 11 37.23 -14.69 -27.42
C ARG A 11 36.75 -13.55 -26.54
N ILE A 12 37.24 -12.36 -26.80
CA ILE A 12 36.72 -11.09 -26.28
C ILE A 12 35.37 -10.86 -26.98
N VAL A 13 34.32 -11.02 -26.21
CA VAL A 13 32.98 -10.64 -26.67
C VAL A 13 32.93 -9.11 -26.66
N GLN A 14 32.92 -8.52 -27.81
CA GLN A 14 32.72 -7.07 -27.97
C GLN A 14 31.31 -6.70 -27.55
N PRO A 15 31.08 -5.63 -26.76
CA PRO A 15 29.75 -5.16 -26.42
C PRO A 15 29.07 -4.62 -27.68
N LYS A 16 27.85 -5.06 -27.93
CA LYS A 16 26.99 -4.56 -29.01
C LYS A 16 26.83 -3.02 -28.93
N PRO A 17 26.77 -2.33 -30.06
CA PRO A 17 27.02 -0.91 -30.11
C PRO A 17 25.90 -0.05 -29.50
N ARG A 18 26.33 0.99 -28.80
CA ARG A 18 25.55 2.14 -28.27
C ARG A 18 24.55 2.82 -29.26
N ARG A 19 24.47 2.38 -30.50
CA ARG A 19 23.65 3.00 -31.54
C ARG A 19 22.12 2.91 -31.33
N MET A 20 21.63 1.87 -30.63
CA MET A 20 20.18 1.73 -30.40
C MET A 20 19.66 2.66 -29.28
N TRP A 21 20.51 3.02 -28.33
CA TRP A 21 20.16 4.00 -27.29
C TRP A 21 20.17 5.45 -27.82
N ILE A 22 21.10 5.74 -28.72
CA ILE A 22 21.21 7.07 -29.34
C ILE A 22 20.02 7.32 -30.30
N ALA A 23 19.54 6.31 -31.03
CA ALA A 23 18.36 6.42 -31.87
C ALA A 23 17.08 6.65 -31.07
N GLY A 24 16.88 5.92 -29.96
CA GLY A 24 15.77 6.14 -29.05
C GLY A 24 15.80 7.52 -28.36
N CYS A 25 16.99 7.98 -27.93
CA CYS A 25 17.16 9.33 -27.39
C CYS A 25 16.97 10.42 -28.46
N LEU A 26 17.36 10.19 -29.71
CA LEU A 26 17.16 11.13 -30.83
C LEU A 26 15.70 11.16 -31.32
N GLU A 27 14.99 10.04 -31.26
CA GLU A 27 13.53 10.02 -31.50
C GLU A 27 12.75 10.67 -30.35
N MET A 28 13.14 10.46 -29.09
CA MET A 28 12.62 11.23 -27.97
C MET A 28 12.92 12.72 -28.11
N ARG A 29 14.16 13.11 -28.45
CA ARG A 29 14.49 14.53 -28.71
C ARG A 29 13.73 15.12 -29.88
N ARG A 30 13.44 14.36 -30.97
CA ARG A 30 12.59 14.84 -32.08
C ARG A 30 11.14 15.01 -31.66
N ARG A 31 10.60 14.20 -30.77
CA ARG A 31 9.26 14.41 -30.19
C ARG A 31 9.21 15.56 -29.17
N MET A 32 10.34 15.93 -28.56
CA MET A 32 10.42 17.02 -27.57
C MET A 32 10.18 18.42 -28.16
N ALA A 33 10.32 18.60 -29.46
CA ALA A 33 10.15 19.92 -30.12
C ALA A 33 8.68 20.25 -30.46
N ASP A 34 7.78 19.27 -30.48
CA ASP A 34 6.45 19.44 -31.06
C ASP A 34 5.42 20.17 -30.18
N ILE A 35 5.57 20.18 -28.83
CA ILE A 35 4.60 20.87 -27.97
C ILE A 35 4.79 22.39 -27.92
N PHE A 36 5.95 22.89 -28.33
CA PHE A 36 6.26 24.31 -28.37
C PHE A 36 6.15 24.92 -29.76
N GLN A 37 5.99 24.10 -30.82
CA GLN A 37 5.90 24.54 -32.21
C GLN A 37 4.59 24.09 -32.86
N GLY A 38 3.99 24.98 -33.64
CA GLY A 38 2.76 24.72 -34.37
C GLY A 38 1.57 25.55 -33.87
N ASN A 39 0.40 25.30 -34.47
CA ASN A 39 -0.81 25.99 -34.07
C ASN A 39 -1.32 25.50 -32.71
N PHE A 40 -2.12 26.29 -32.05
CA PHE A 40 -2.68 26.02 -30.72
C PHE A 40 -3.33 24.63 -30.64
N GLN A 41 -4.15 24.26 -31.61
CA GLN A 41 -4.90 23.00 -31.60
C GLN A 41 -3.96 21.78 -31.60
N LYS A 42 -2.92 21.81 -32.44
CA LYS A 42 -1.93 20.72 -32.48
C LYS A 42 -1.17 20.59 -31.18
N ARG A 43 -0.70 21.72 -30.63
CA ARG A 43 0.04 21.75 -29.34
C ARG A 43 -0.83 21.25 -28.20
N ASP A 44 -2.07 21.68 -28.12
CA ASP A 44 -3.02 21.28 -27.07
C ASP A 44 -3.34 19.76 -27.16
N GLU A 45 -3.51 19.19 -28.37
CA GLU A 45 -3.71 17.74 -28.52
C GLU A 45 -2.43 16.93 -28.22
N GLU A 46 -1.24 17.43 -28.55
CA GLU A 46 0.03 16.78 -28.17
C GLU A 46 0.23 16.80 -26.64
N ILE A 47 -0.08 17.92 -25.96
CA ILE A 47 -0.04 18.03 -24.49
C ILE A 47 -1.04 17.06 -23.86
N LYS A 48 -2.26 16.97 -24.40
CA LYS A 48 -3.29 16.04 -23.93
C LYS A 48 -2.81 14.59 -23.96
N LYS A 49 -2.14 14.18 -25.06
CA LYS A 49 -1.55 12.85 -25.19
C LYS A 49 -0.36 12.63 -24.26
N LEU A 50 0.50 13.65 -24.13
CA LEU A 50 1.70 13.60 -23.29
C LEU A 50 1.36 13.41 -21.82
N LEU A 51 0.41 14.19 -21.31
CA LEU A 51 -0.08 14.11 -19.94
C LEU A 51 -1.08 12.97 -19.73
N ARG A 52 -1.58 12.35 -20.81
CA ARG A 52 -2.63 11.31 -20.75
C ARG A 52 -3.88 11.75 -20.01
N ILE A 53 -4.36 12.95 -20.31
CA ILE A 53 -5.48 13.57 -19.59
C ILE A 53 -6.76 12.72 -19.62
N GLU A 54 -7.03 12.00 -20.73
CA GLU A 54 -8.20 11.13 -20.85
C GLU A 54 -8.11 9.86 -19.99
N ASP A 55 -6.92 9.54 -19.53
CA ASP A 55 -6.61 8.31 -18.83
C ASP A 55 -6.54 8.49 -17.31
N SER A 56 -6.54 9.74 -16.81
CA SER A 56 -6.38 10.03 -15.40
C SER A 56 -7.32 11.16 -14.96
N PHE A 57 -8.18 10.86 -14.01
CA PHE A 57 -9.24 11.75 -13.53
C PHE A 57 -8.68 13.04 -12.89
N ASP A 58 -7.54 12.96 -12.23
CA ASP A 58 -6.93 14.07 -11.52
C ASP A 58 -6.27 15.12 -12.42
N LEU A 59 -6.16 14.85 -13.73
CA LEU A 59 -5.54 15.76 -14.68
C LEU A 59 -6.62 16.54 -15.44
N ILE A 60 -6.69 17.84 -15.15
CA ILE A 60 -7.69 18.74 -15.71
C ILE A 60 -7.11 19.55 -16.86
N ARG A 61 -7.82 19.59 -17.98
CA ARG A 61 -7.62 20.50 -19.10
C ARG A 61 -8.84 21.39 -19.24
N ARG A 62 -8.67 22.71 -19.09
CA ARG A 62 -9.75 23.68 -19.32
C ARG A 62 -9.38 24.62 -20.46
N ARG A 63 -10.14 24.60 -21.54
CA ARG A 63 -10.03 25.55 -22.67
C ARG A 63 -10.88 26.78 -22.39
N PHE A 64 -10.37 27.94 -22.75
CA PHE A 64 -11.05 29.22 -22.65
C PHE A 64 -10.42 30.25 -23.63
N VAL A 65 -10.85 31.50 -23.59
CA VAL A 65 -10.36 32.56 -24.46
C VAL A 65 -9.83 33.72 -23.59
N ILE A 66 -8.64 34.22 -23.93
CA ILE A 66 -7.99 35.39 -23.31
C ILE A 66 -7.77 36.40 -24.41
N GLY A 67 -8.34 37.63 -24.31
CA GLY A 67 -8.12 38.68 -25.28
C GLY A 67 -8.34 38.25 -26.75
N GLY A 68 -9.37 37.42 -27.02
CA GLY A 68 -9.68 36.90 -28.36
C GLY A 68 -8.80 35.73 -28.80
N ARG A 69 -7.76 35.32 -28.06
CA ARG A 69 -6.88 34.18 -28.39
C ARG A 69 -7.32 32.93 -27.63
N GLN A 70 -7.19 31.77 -28.25
CA GLN A 70 -7.47 30.49 -27.56
C GLN A 70 -6.42 30.23 -26.49
N ALA A 71 -6.86 29.73 -25.32
CA ALA A 71 -6.00 29.35 -24.22
C ALA A 71 -6.43 28.03 -23.58
N ALA A 72 -5.49 27.34 -22.95
CA ALA A 72 -5.75 26.12 -22.21
C ALA A 72 -4.95 26.08 -20.90
N PHE A 73 -5.64 25.78 -19.82
CA PHE A 73 -5.03 25.43 -18.53
C PHE A 73 -4.88 23.92 -18.39
N TYR A 74 -3.72 23.52 -17.88
CA TYR A 74 -3.40 22.15 -17.49
C TYR A 74 -3.02 22.14 -16.01
N THR A 75 -3.71 21.37 -15.20
CA THR A 75 -3.53 21.33 -13.75
C THR A 75 -3.87 19.97 -13.16
N VAL A 76 -3.46 19.73 -11.93
CA VAL A 76 -3.82 18.54 -11.14
C VAL A 76 -4.91 18.92 -10.15
N ASP A 77 -6.00 18.17 -10.11
CA ASP A 77 -7.04 18.31 -9.11
C ASP A 77 -6.51 18.01 -7.69
N GLY A 78 -7.03 18.71 -6.70
CA GLY A 78 -6.58 18.57 -5.31
C GLY A 78 -5.28 19.32 -4.96
N PHE A 79 -4.63 19.98 -5.93
CA PHE A 79 -3.48 20.86 -5.66
C PHE A 79 -3.80 22.35 -5.86
N LEU A 80 -5.00 22.67 -6.33
CA LEU A 80 -5.39 24.04 -6.62
C LEU A 80 -5.83 24.78 -5.36
N LYS A 81 -5.26 25.95 -5.13
CA LYS A 81 -5.82 26.93 -4.21
C LYS A 81 -7.01 27.62 -4.88
N GLY A 82 -8.23 27.19 -4.52
CA GLY A 82 -9.47 27.57 -5.20
C GLY A 82 -9.65 29.08 -5.34
N GLU A 83 -9.48 29.83 -4.25
CA GLU A 83 -9.64 31.30 -4.23
C GLU A 83 -8.66 32.03 -5.17
N VAL A 84 -7.41 31.53 -5.26
CA VAL A 84 -6.41 32.15 -6.15
C VAL A 84 -6.67 31.78 -7.60
N SER A 85 -7.03 30.54 -7.86
CA SER A 85 -7.39 30.06 -9.21
C SER A 85 -8.57 30.83 -9.77
N GLU A 86 -9.60 31.08 -8.95
CA GLU A 86 -10.77 31.86 -9.34
C GLU A 86 -10.42 33.29 -9.69
N LYS A 87 -9.63 33.98 -8.88
CA LYS A 87 -9.15 35.34 -9.14
C LYS A 87 -8.29 35.42 -10.41
N VAL A 88 -7.41 34.47 -10.63
CA VAL A 88 -6.57 34.42 -11.84
C VAL A 88 -7.44 34.21 -13.09
N MET A 89 -8.44 33.33 -13.02
CA MET A 89 -9.38 33.13 -14.11
C MET A 89 -10.24 34.36 -14.38
N GLU A 90 -10.76 35.02 -13.32
CA GLU A 90 -11.52 36.28 -13.44
C GLU A 90 -10.70 37.36 -14.12
N PHE A 91 -9.41 37.43 -13.77
CA PHE A 91 -8.50 38.38 -14.41
C PHE A 91 -8.32 38.09 -15.90
N PHE A 92 -8.05 36.86 -16.30
CA PHE A 92 -7.91 36.49 -17.71
C PHE A 92 -9.16 36.74 -18.54
N TYR A 93 -10.36 36.60 -17.97
CA TYR A 93 -11.61 36.88 -18.67
C TYR A 93 -11.87 38.40 -18.86
N LYS A 94 -11.19 39.29 -18.10
CA LYS A 94 -11.32 40.74 -18.23
C LYS A 94 -10.41 41.32 -19.31
N ILE A 95 -9.41 40.59 -19.80
CA ILE A 95 -8.49 41.05 -20.82
C ILE A 95 -9.24 41.17 -22.16
N THR A 96 -9.20 42.40 -22.74
CA THR A 96 -9.81 42.64 -24.06
C THR A 96 -8.81 42.35 -25.21
N PRO A 97 -9.27 42.16 -26.43
CA PRO A 97 -8.38 41.92 -27.59
C PRO A 97 -7.35 43.04 -27.80
N GLU A 98 -7.73 44.29 -27.52
CA GLU A 98 -6.84 45.44 -27.64
C GLU A 98 -5.72 45.46 -26.60
N GLN A 99 -5.93 44.82 -25.47
CA GLN A 99 -4.96 44.69 -24.35
C GLN A 99 -4.01 43.50 -24.53
N MET A 100 -4.24 42.68 -25.56
CA MET A 100 -3.46 41.43 -25.72
C MET A 100 -2.14 41.71 -26.45
N PRO A 101 -0.97 41.72 -25.77
CA PRO A 101 0.30 42.01 -26.41
C PRO A 101 0.70 41.00 -27.47
N GLU A 102 1.47 41.45 -28.46
CA GLU A 102 2.05 40.56 -29.49
C GLU A 102 3.20 39.72 -28.90
N ASP A 103 4.02 40.34 -28.03
CA ASP A 103 5.14 39.65 -27.36
C ASP A 103 4.74 39.05 -26.05
N PHE A 104 5.23 37.87 -25.80
CA PHE A 104 5.03 37.13 -24.54
C PHE A 104 5.66 37.83 -23.32
N ALA A 105 6.77 38.54 -23.51
CA ALA A 105 7.41 39.27 -22.41
C ALA A 105 6.53 40.41 -21.90
N ASP A 106 5.87 41.13 -22.81
CA ASP A 106 4.94 42.20 -22.47
C ASP A 106 3.67 41.65 -21.81
N PHE A 107 3.17 40.52 -22.29
CA PHE A 107 2.05 39.81 -21.63
C PHE A 107 2.34 39.46 -20.17
N LEU A 108 3.55 38.98 -19.86
CA LEU A 108 3.97 38.67 -18.50
C LEU A 108 4.06 39.90 -17.60
N GLN A 109 4.53 41.05 -18.12
CA GLN A 109 4.79 42.25 -17.33
C GLN A 109 3.54 43.09 -17.13
N GLN A 110 2.67 43.13 -18.10
CA GLN A 110 1.53 44.07 -18.13
C GLN A 110 0.24 43.44 -17.63
N GLU A 111 0.06 42.12 -17.90
CA GLU A 111 -1.27 41.53 -17.81
C GLU A 111 -1.38 40.40 -16.78
N ILE A 112 -0.32 40.02 -16.06
CA ILE A 112 -0.42 38.95 -15.06
C ILE A 112 -0.04 39.43 -13.66
N PRO A 113 -1.02 39.69 -12.79
CA PRO A 113 -0.76 40.21 -11.45
C PRO A 113 -0.38 39.10 -10.44
N TYR A 114 0.49 38.17 -10.85
CA TYR A 114 0.92 37.06 -10.00
C TYR A 114 2.44 36.98 -9.92
N LEU A 115 2.98 36.79 -8.70
CA LEU A 115 4.41 36.92 -8.43
C LEU A 115 5.24 35.70 -8.82
N ASP A 116 4.64 34.51 -8.75
CA ASP A 116 5.40 33.24 -8.93
C ASP A 116 5.11 32.61 -10.30
N LEU A 117 5.79 33.15 -11.30
CA LEU A 117 5.65 32.77 -12.71
C LEU A 117 6.91 32.16 -13.23
N MET A 118 6.79 31.03 -13.93
CA MET A 118 7.90 30.34 -14.56
C MET A 118 7.64 30.13 -16.05
N LYS A 119 8.61 30.51 -16.90
CA LYS A 119 8.59 30.22 -18.32
C LYS A 119 9.05 28.80 -18.57
N LEU A 120 8.25 28.01 -19.26
CA LEU A 120 8.59 26.64 -19.63
C LEU A 120 8.90 26.55 -21.12
N ALA A 121 10.12 26.15 -21.45
CA ALA A 121 10.61 25.98 -22.80
C ALA A 121 11.02 24.54 -23.11
N ASP A 122 10.84 23.62 -22.15
CA ASP A 122 11.19 22.21 -22.26
C ASP A 122 10.03 21.30 -21.83
N GLN A 123 9.83 20.22 -22.55
CA GLN A 123 8.75 19.27 -22.33
C GLN A 123 8.86 18.55 -20.97
N GLU A 124 10.07 18.20 -20.55
CA GLU A 124 10.28 17.51 -19.26
C GLU A 124 9.97 18.47 -18.10
N ALA A 125 10.41 19.74 -18.21
CA ALA A 125 10.09 20.78 -17.26
C ALA A 125 8.56 21.04 -17.19
N PHE A 126 7.87 21.05 -18.33
CA PHE A 126 6.42 21.17 -18.41
C PHE A 126 5.69 20.03 -17.67
N VAL A 127 6.02 18.78 -18.01
CA VAL A 127 5.43 17.60 -17.36
C VAL A 127 5.68 17.64 -15.86
N LYS A 128 6.91 17.95 -15.44
CA LYS A 128 7.27 18.07 -14.04
C LYS A 128 6.51 19.19 -13.34
N ALA A 129 6.32 20.33 -13.97
CA ALA A 129 5.58 21.46 -13.41
C ALA A 129 4.10 21.08 -13.17
N VAL A 130 3.39 20.57 -14.19
CA VAL A 130 2.00 20.14 -14.06
C VAL A 130 1.85 19.07 -12.97
N LEU A 131 2.63 18.00 -13.03
CA LEU A 131 2.53 16.89 -12.08
C LEU A 131 3.04 17.23 -10.67
N SER A 132 3.72 18.38 -10.53
CA SER A 132 4.03 18.97 -9.22
C SER A 132 2.91 19.86 -8.67
N GLY A 133 1.83 20.05 -9.44
CA GLY A 133 0.67 20.85 -9.03
C GLY A 133 0.69 22.30 -9.48
N MET A 134 1.67 22.74 -10.27
CA MET A 134 1.63 24.04 -10.91
C MET A 134 0.56 24.04 -12.00
N SER A 135 -0.13 25.16 -12.14
CA SER A 135 -1.07 25.36 -13.24
C SER A 135 -0.33 25.91 -14.47
N CYS A 136 -0.36 25.17 -15.56
CA CYS A 136 0.33 25.54 -16.80
C CYS A 136 -0.64 26.11 -17.80
N LEU A 137 -0.33 27.29 -18.34
CA LEU A 137 -1.14 28.03 -19.31
C LEU A 137 -0.47 28.00 -20.68
N LEU A 138 -1.19 27.46 -21.67
CA LEU A 138 -0.89 27.58 -23.08
C LEU A 138 -1.78 28.66 -23.69
N VAL A 139 -1.20 29.62 -24.42
CA VAL A 139 -1.94 30.68 -25.12
C VAL A 139 -1.58 30.66 -26.60
N GLU A 140 -2.57 30.83 -27.46
CA GLU A 140 -2.40 30.91 -28.91
C GLU A 140 -1.53 32.12 -29.27
N GLY A 141 -0.57 31.91 -30.20
CA GLY A 141 0.37 32.92 -30.66
C GLY A 141 1.66 33.04 -29.87
N TYR A 142 1.77 32.33 -28.71
CA TYR A 142 3.00 32.31 -27.94
C TYR A 142 3.66 30.92 -27.96
N ASP A 143 4.96 30.86 -28.24
CA ASP A 143 5.71 29.59 -28.28
C ASP A 143 6.19 29.09 -26.92
N ILE A 144 5.78 29.76 -25.88
CA ILE A 144 6.15 29.46 -24.48
C ILE A 144 4.91 29.03 -23.71
N ILE A 145 5.08 28.13 -22.76
CA ILE A 145 4.05 27.76 -21.79
C ILE A 145 4.37 28.44 -20.48
N LEU A 146 3.37 29.05 -19.85
CA LEU A 146 3.50 29.70 -18.57
C LEU A 146 3.08 28.77 -17.44
N ALA A 147 3.94 28.56 -16.44
CA ALA A 147 3.56 27.93 -15.21
C ALA A 147 3.30 28.97 -14.13
N LEU A 148 2.14 28.84 -13.47
CA LEU A 148 1.72 29.65 -12.33
C LEU A 148 1.74 28.77 -11.09
N ASP A 149 2.49 29.18 -10.07
CA ASP A 149 2.62 28.40 -8.83
C ASP A 149 1.68 28.93 -7.74
N PHE A 150 0.43 28.51 -7.79
CA PHE A 150 -0.56 28.70 -6.72
C PHE A 150 -1.05 27.36 -6.16
N ARG A 151 -0.14 26.40 -6.11
CA ARG A 151 -0.43 25.09 -5.56
C ARG A 151 -0.55 25.12 -4.04
N GLU A 152 -1.50 24.36 -3.55
CA GLU A 152 -1.66 24.06 -2.15
C GLU A 152 -1.66 22.54 -1.98
N TYR A 153 -0.60 22.02 -1.38
CA TYR A 153 -0.58 20.59 -1.08
C TYR A 153 -1.48 20.29 0.12
N PRO A 154 -2.24 19.18 0.09
CA PRO A 154 -2.90 18.72 1.29
C PRO A 154 -1.88 18.65 2.43
N GLY A 155 -2.09 19.48 3.43
CA GLY A 155 -1.18 19.68 4.55
C GLY A 155 -1.78 19.14 5.83
N ARG A 156 -1.27 19.55 6.96
CA ARG A 156 -1.51 18.97 8.29
C ARG A 156 -2.82 19.32 8.99
N SER A 157 -3.95 19.31 8.31
CA SER A 157 -5.20 18.87 8.94
C SER A 157 -5.31 17.34 8.94
N VAL A 158 -4.30 16.66 8.39
CA VAL A 158 -4.19 15.22 8.25
C VAL A 158 -3.35 14.71 9.42
N ASP A 159 -3.98 14.06 10.39
CA ASP A 159 -3.32 13.49 11.56
C ASP A 159 -2.49 12.25 11.20
N GLU A 160 -1.51 11.93 12.07
CA GLU A 160 -0.75 10.68 11.95
C GLU A 160 -1.71 9.50 12.10
N PRO A 161 -1.67 8.49 11.21
CA PRO A 161 -2.54 7.33 11.29
C PRO A 161 -2.44 6.64 12.64
N ASP A 162 -3.57 6.23 13.21
CA ASP A 162 -3.56 5.55 14.50
C ASP A 162 -3.01 4.13 14.42
N LYS A 163 -3.25 3.42 13.31
CA LYS A 163 -2.89 2.00 13.14
C LYS A 163 -1.55 1.79 12.45
N ASP A 164 -1.14 2.67 11.53
CA ASP A 164 0.07 2.55 10.71
C ASP A 164 1.19 3.49 11.20
N LYS A 165 1.36 3.67 12.52
CA LYS A 165 2.39 4.55 13.09
C LYS A 165 3.79 4.08 12.78
N VAL A 166 4.67 5.01 12.43
CA VAL A 166 6.10 4.74 12.21
C VAL A 166 6.96 5.58 13.15
N LEU A 167 8.08 4.99 13.58
CA LEU A 167 9.05 5.66 14.43
C LEU A 167 9.78 6.79 13.70
N ARG A 168 9.94 6.69 12.38
CA ARG A 168 10.56 7.69 11.51
C ARG A 168 9.84 7.71 10.17
N GLY A 169 9.86 8.86 9.49
CA GLY A 169 9.30 9.01 8.15
C GLY A 169 8.20 10.04 8.05
N ALA A 170 7.44 9.97 6.98
CA ALA A 170 6.29 10.84 6.77
C ALA A 170 5.21 10.53 7.82
N ARG A 171 4.55 11.55 8.32
CA ARG A 171 3.47 11.44 9.31
C ARG A 171 2.10 11.81 8.74
N ASP A 172 2.04 12.00 7.41
CA ASP A 172 0.78 12.22 6.73
C ASP A 172 0.05 10.89 6.52
N GLY A 173 -1.22 10.88 6.82
CA GLY A 173 -2.16 9.77 6.60
C GLY A 173 -3.21 10.13 5.57
N PHE A 174 -3.96 9.16 5.09
CA PHE A 174 -5.17 9.37 4.31
C PHE A 174 -6.30 9.90 5.21
N ILE A 175 -7.20 10.66 4.59
CA ILE A 175 -8.41 11.20 5.22
C ILE A 175 -9.66 10.60 4.53
N GLU A 176 -10.84 10.94 5.01
CA GLU A 176 -12.09 10.43 4.46
C GLU A 176 -12.43 10.99 3.07
N SER A 177 -11.81 12.08 2.65
CA SER A 177 -12.06 12.72 1.36
C SER A 177 -11.17 12.14 0.25
N LEU A 178 -11.78 11.75 -0.88
CA LEU A 178 -11.11 11.05 -1.97
C LEU A 178 -10.06 11.92 -2.69
N ILE A 179 -10.40 13.16 -3.05
CA ILE A 179 -9.54 14.05 -3.85
C ILE A 179 -8.20 14.36 -3.16
N PRO A 180 -8.16 14.77 -1.88
CA PRO A 180 -6.90 14.92 -1.16
C PRO A 180 -6.06 13.64 -1.08
N ASN A 181 -6.71 12.48 -0.94
CA ASN A 181 -6.00 11.19 -0.92
C ASN A 181 -5.32 10.88 -2.25
N MET A 182 -5.98 11.13 -3.37
CA MET A 182 -5.39 11.03 -4.71
C MET A 182 -4.22 12.01 -4.87
N ALA A 183 -4.37 13.25 -4.40
CA ALA A 183 -3.34 14.28 -4.44
C ALA A 183 -2.10 13.88 -3.61
N LEU A 184 -2.28 13.27 -2.43
CA LEU A 184 -1.16 12.76 -1.62
C LEU A 184 -0.34 11.69 -2.35
N ILE A 185 -0.98 10.82 -3.15
CA ILE A 185 -0.29 9.84 -4.00
C ILE A 185 0.39 10.55 -5.17
N ARG A 186 -0.30 11.46 -5.88
CA ARG A 186 0.26 12.22 -7.01
C ARG A 186 1.48 13.03 -6.62
N ARG A 187 1.47 13.64 -5.43
CA ARG A 187 2.62 14.39 -4.89
C ARG A 187 3.89 13.54 -4.82
N ARG A 188 3.75 12.24 -4.55
CA ARG A 188 4.86 11.28 -4.44
C ARG A 188 5.27 10.67 -5.78
N ILE A 189 4.30 10.49 -6.68
CA ILE A 189 4.51 9.88 -8.00
C ILE A 189 4.18 10.92 -9.07
N ARG A 190 5.21 11.63 -9.52
CA ARG A 190 5.12 12.68 -10.56
C ARG A 190 5.42 12.11 -11.93
N ASP A 191 4.66 11.10 -12.33
CA ASP A 191 4.82 10.35 -13.58
C ASP A 191 3.48 10.35 -14.33
N PRO A 192 3.43 10.68 -15.64
CA PRO A 192 2.22 10.60 -16.45
C PRO A 192 1.63 9.19 -16.57
N GLU A 193 2.44 8.15 -16.32
CA GLU A 193 1.97 6.77 -16.31
C GLU A 193 1.10 6.43 -15.09
N LEU A 194 1.10 7.27 -14.03
CA LEU A 194 0.16 7.14 -12.93
C LEU A 194 -1.24 7.55 -13.38
N SER A 195 -2.19 6.65 -13.22
CA SER A 195 -3.58 6.87 -13.62
C SER A 195 -4.53 6.64 -12.46
N PHE A 196 -5.56 7.48 -12.42
CA PHE A 196 -6.70 7.36 -11.52
C PHE A 196 -7.96 7.18 -12.34
N THR A 197 -8.64 6.06 -12.16
CA THR A 197 -9.92 5.78 -12.83
C THR A 197 -11.01 5.76 -11.79
N LEU A 198 -12.02 6.64 -11.91
CA LEU A 198 -13.18 6.64 -11.01
C LEU A 198 -14.22 5.62 -11.44
N VAL A 199 -14.86 5.01 -10.45
CA VAL A 199 -15.98 4.09 -10.60
C VAL A 199 -16.98 4.37 -9.49
N ASP A 200 -18.23 4.66 -9.84
CA ASP A 200 -19.33 4.84 -8.90
C ASP A 200 -19.90 3.49 -8.51
N ILE A 201 -20.06 3.22 -7.22
CA ILE A 201 -20.57 1.94 -6.71
C ILE A 201 -21.73 2.17 -5.76
N GLY A 202 -22.77 1.35 -5.93
CA GLY A 202 -24.02 1.46 -5.18
C GLY A 202 -25.08 2.25 -5.94
N ARG A 203 -26.33 1.73 -5.91
CA ARG A 203 -27.47 2.37 -6.60
C ARG A 203 -27.89 3.66 -5.88
N SER A 204 -27.95 3.61 -4.56
CA SER A 204 -28.37 4.73 -3.70
C SER A 204 -27.18 5.54 -3.20
N SER A 205 -26.08 4.91 -2.76
CA SER A 205 -24.92 5.63 -2.21
C SER A 205 -24.06 6.29 -3.27
N LYS A 206 -23.96 5.70 -4.49
CA LYS A 206 -23.08 6.18 -5.58
C LYS A 206 -21.72 6.60 -5.05
N THR A 207 -21.11 5.71 -4.27
CA THR A 207 -19.83 5.97 -3.62
C THR A 207 -18.71 5.97 -4.64
N ASP A 208 -17.93 7.05 -4.68
CA ASP A 208 -16.78 7.18 -5.57
C ASP A 208 -15.63 6.27 -5.12
N VAL A 209 -15.12 5.48 -6.05
CA VAL A 209 -13.95 4.62 -5.84
C VAL A 209 -12.91 4.94 -6.89
N ALA A 210 -11.75 5.42 -6.48
CA ALA A 210 -10.63 5.64 -7.37
C ALA A 210 -9.74 4.40 -7.46
N VAL A 211 -9.53 3.92 -8.67
CA VAL A 211 -8.58 2.85 -9.01
C VAL A 211 -7.27 3.47 -9.43
N CYS A 212 -6.22 3.31 -8.62
CA CYS A 212 -4.93 3.94 -8.78
C CYS A 212 -3.89 2.90 -9.24
N TYR A 213 -3.14 3.16 -10.30
CA TYR A 213 -2.13 2.23 -10.81
C TYR A 213 -1.12 2.90 -11.74
N MET A 214 0.07 2.30 -11.90
CA MET A 214 1.03 2.66 -12.94
C MET A 214 0.77 1.83 -14.19
N ARG A 215 0.46 2.47 -15.33
CA ARG A 215 0.11 1.78 -16.58
C ARG A 215 1.22 0.88 -17.12
N ASN A 216 2.47 1.36 -17.03
CA ASN A 216 3.65 0.65 -17.51
C ASN A 216 4.13 -0.48 -16.58
N ARG A 217 3.54 -0.64 -15.37
CA ARG A 217 3.95 -1.63 -14.36
C ARG A 217 2.84 -2.58 -13.95
N VAL A 218 1.59 -2.14 -14.02
CA VAL A 218 0.43 -2.95 -13.65
C VAL A 218 0.27 -4.15 -14.59
N ASN A 219 -0.17 -5.28 -14.04
CA ASN A 219 -0.56 -6.43 -14.85
C ASN A 219 -1.93 -6.13 -15.51
N PRO A 220 -2.00 -6.03 -16.87
CA PRO A 220 -3.25 -5.66 -17.55
C PRO A 220 -4.38 -6.69 -17.36
N GLY A 221 -4.04 -7.96 -17.11
CA GLY A 221 -5.02 -9.02 -16.86
C GLY A 221 -5.71 -8.82 -15.50
N VAL A 222 -4.93 -8.47 -14.47
CA VAL A 222 -5.42 -8.18 -13.11
C VAL A 222 -6.30 -6.94 -13.13
N LEU A 223 -5.85 -5.87 -13.78
CA LEU A 223 -6.61 -4.63 -13.89
C LEU A 223 -7.96 -4.85 -14.57
N ARG A 224 -7.99 -5.58 -15.69
CA ARG A 224 -9.25 -5.90 -16.40
C ARG A 224 -10.20 -6.72 -15.55
N GLU A 225 -9.69 -7.73 -14.84
CA GLU A 225 -10.52 -8.56 -13.94
C GLU A 225 -11.07 -7.73 -12.78
N LEU A 226 -10.25 -6.88 -12.17
CA LEU A 226 -10.70 -5.96 -11.12
C LEU A 226 -11.79 -5.01 -11.62
N MET A 227 -11.55 -4.31 -12.74
CA MET A 227 -12.52 -3.38 -13.32
C MET A 227 -13.84 -4.08 -13.69
N LYS A 228 -13.76 -5.32 -14.19
CA LYS A 228 -14.96 -6.13 -14.46
C LYS A 228 -15.72 -6.44 -13.19
N ARG A 229 -15.04 -6.79 -12.09
CA ARG A 229 -15.69 -7.04 -10.79
C ARG A 229 -16.30 -5.79 -10.21
N LEU A 230 -15.58 -4.65 -10.22
CA LEU A 230 -16.08 -3.37 -9.71
C LEU A 230 -17.34 -2.93 -10.44
N ARG A 231 -17.34 -2.95 -11.78
CA ARG A 231 -18.53 -2.62 -12.59
C ARG A 231 -19.68 -3.63 -12.48
N GLY A 232 -19.37 -4.84 -12.04
CA GLY A 232 -20.37 -5.91 -11.82
C GLY A 232 -20.93 -5.95 -10.39
N ILE A 233 -20.58 -4.99 -9.53
CA ILE A 233 -21.14 -4.89 -8.19
C ILE A 233 -22.55 -4.29 -8.31
N ASP A 234 -23.54 -5.07 -7.88
CA ASP A 234 -24.94 -4.63 -7.81
C ASP A 234 -25.39 -4.71 -6.35
N VAL A 235 -25.20 -3.59 -5.65
CA VAL A 235 -25.63 -3.38 -4.27
C VAL A 235 -26.33 -2.03 -4.16
N ASP A 236 -27.15 -1.86 -3.16
CA ASP A 236 -27.84 -0.59 -2.96
C ASP A 236 -26.88 0.48 -2.41
N SER A 237 -26.05 0.10 -1.44
CA SER A 237 -25.13 1.02 -0.77
C SER A 237 -23.88 0.28 -0.26
N LEU A 238 -22.71 0.96 -0.28
CA LEU A 238 -21.51 0.54 0.43
C LEU A 238 -21.56 1.09 1.86
N THR A 239 -22.20 0.38 2.77
CA THR A 239 -22.46 0.86 4.14
C THR A 239 -21.19 1.05 4.97
N MET A 240 -20.23 0.16 4.83
CA MET A 240 -18.90 0.21 5.48
C MET A 240 -17.79 0.49 4.47
N ASN A 241 -18.10 1.30 3.46
CA ASN A 241 -17.17 1.79 2.43
C ASN A 241 -16.21 0.72 1.92
N GLN A 242 -14.93 0.79 2.33
CA GLN A 242 -13.88 -0.11 1.88
C GLN A 242 -14.11 -1.58 2.26
N GLU A 243 -14.66 -1.87 3.45
CA GLU A 243 -14.92 -3.25 3.89
C GLU A 243 -16.03 -3.87 3.05
N SER A 244 -17.14 -3.14 2.84
CA SER A 244 -18.21 -3.56 1.95
C SER A 244 -17.74 -3.76 0.51
N LEU A 245 -16.83 -2.90 0.05
CA LEU A 245 -16.20 -3.04 -1.27
C LEU A 245 -15.40 -4.34 -1.35
N GLY A 246 -14.60 -4.65 -0.33
CA GLY A 246 -13.81 -5.87 -0.22
C GLY A 246 -14.67 -7.13 -0.30
N GLU A 247 -15.79 -7.16 0.43
CA GLU A 247 -16.77 -8.26 0.40
C GLU A 247 -17.40 -8.42 -1.00
N CYS A 248 -17.73 -7.33 -1.66
CA CYS A 248 -18.32 -7.35 -3.00
C CYS A 248 -17.34 -7.89 -4.06
N ILE A 249 -16.05 -7.55 -3.96
CA ILE A 249 -15.02 -8.02 -4.91
C ILE A 249 -14.77 -9.52 -4.74
N PHE A 250 -14.83 -10.06 -3.51
CA PHE A 250 -14.57 -11.47 -3.20
C PHE A 250 -15.79 -12.18 -2.59
N LYS A 251 -16.82 -12.39 -3.37
CA LYS A 251 -18.10 -13.00 -2.97
C LYS A 251 -18.02 -14.41 -2.35
N LYS A 252 -16.86 -15.09 -2.43
CA LYS A 252 -16.71 -16.46 -1.93
C LYS A 252 -15.62 -16.53 -0.85
N GLY A 253 -15.88 -17.30 0.21
CA GLY A 253 -14.89 -17.68 1.21
C GLY A 253 -15.03 -17.01 2.56
N TRP A 254 -16.26 -16.85 3.07
CA TRP A 254 -16.54 -16.33 4.43
C TRP A 254 -15.91 -17.18 5.55
N LEU A 255 -15.66 -18.47 5.29
CA LEU A 255 -14.93 -19.37 6.22
C LEU A 255 -13.41 -19.18 6.19
N ASN A 256 -12.89 -18.42 5.23
CA ASN A 256 -11.45 -18.22 5.13
C ASN A 256 -11.08 -16.93 5.86
N PRO A 257 -10.36 -17.01 7.00
CA PRO A 257 -10.04 -15.84 7.82
C PRO A 257 -8.86 -15.02 7.27
N PHE A 258 -8.15 -15.50 6.24
CA PHE A 258 -6.98 -14.80 5.72
C PHE A 258 -7.37 -13.55 4.91
N PRO A 259 -6.76 -12.38 5.20
CA PRO A 259 -7.03 -11.15 4.48
C PRO A 259 -6.63 -11.24 3.01
N LYS A 260 -7.45 -10.69 2.14
CA LYS A 260 -7.24 -10.71 0.67
C LYS A 260 -6.74 -9.38 0.13
N PHE A 261 -6.71 -8.37 0.97
CA PHE A 261 -6.21 -7.04 0.71
C PHE A 261 -5.17 -6.69 1.77
N LYS A 262 -4.28 -5.78 1.41
CA LYS A 262 -3.47 -5.06 2.38
C LYS A 262 -4.08 -3.66 2.53
N PHE A 263 -4.46 -3.30 3.74
CA PHE A 263 -4.90 -1.95 4.05
C PHE A 263 -3.71 -1.12 4.51
N SER A 264 -3.68 0.15 4.12
CA SER A 264 -2.71 1.12 4.62
C SER A 264 -3.34 2.50 4.71
N GLU A 265 -3.17 3.16 5.84
CA GLU A 265 -3.56 4.54 6.06
C GLU A 265 -2.46 5.52 5.60
N ARG A 266 -1.36 4.99 5.02
CA ARG A 266 -0.14 5.74 4.70
C ARG A 266 0.03 5.96 3.20
N PRO A 267 0.08 7.23 2.74
CA PRO A 267 0.32 7.55 1.34
C PRO A 267 1.72 7.16 0.83
N ASP A 268 2.75 7.13 1.70
CA ASP A 268 4.11 6.74 1.32
C ASP A 268 4.21 5.24 1.01
N THR A 269 3.67 4.39 1.88
CA THR A 269 3.59 2.93 1.67
C THR A 269 2.76 2.61 0.43
N THR A 270 1.62 3.28 0.28
CA THR A 270 0.71 3.10 -0.85
C THR A 270 1.38 3.48 -2.18
N ALA A 271 2.07 4.62 -2.23
CA ALA A 271 2.82 5.05 -3.40
C ALA A 271 3.94 4.07 -3.77
N ALA A 272 4.66 3.53 -2.77
CA ALA A 272 5.68 2.51 -3.00
C ALA A 272 5.09 1.24 -3.64
N CYS A 273 3.95 0.75 -3.15
CA CYS A 273 3.25 -0.40 -3.73
C CYS A 273 2.77 -0.14 -5.17
N ILE A 274 2.25 1.06 -5.48
CA ILE A 274 1.87 1.45 -6.84
C ILE A 274 3.10 1.42 -7.77
N LEU A 275 4.24 1.93 -7.32
CA LEU A 275 5.49 1.90 -8.09
C LEU A 275 6.03 0.48 -8.29
N GLU A 276 5.69 -0.48 -7.45
CA GLU A 276 5.98 -1.91 -7.62
C GLU A 276 5.00 -2.63 -8.56
N GLY A 277 3.93 -1.96 -9.02
CA GLY A 277 2.95 -2.49 -9.96
C GLY A 277 1.66 -2.98 -9.30
N SER A 278 1.45 -2.72 -8.02
CA SER A 278 0.17 -2.97 -7.35
C SER A 278 -0.91 -2.00 -7.84
N ILE A 279 -2.16 -2.44 -7.71
CA ILE A 279 -3.35 -1.60 -7.90
C ILE A 279 -3.83 -1.19 -6.52
N VAL A 280 -4.21 0.05 -6.38
CA VAL A 280 -4.74 0.60 -5.13
C VAL A 280 -6.16 1.11 -5.35
N LEU A 281 -7.06 0.80 -4.44
CA LEU A 281 -8.40 1.34 -4.39
C LEU A 281 -8.47 2.35 -3.25
N LEU A 282 -8.89 3.56 -3.56
CA LEU A 282 -9.30 4.57 -2.59
C LEU A 282 -10.80 4.69 -2.66
N CYS A 283 -11.46 4.54 -1.54
CA CYS A 283 -12.91 4.67 -1.42
C CYS A 283 -13.22 5.99 -0.72
N ASP A 284 -14.18 6.74 -1.24
CA ASP A 284 -14.65 7.94 -0.57
C ASP A 284 -15.25 7.60 0.80
N ASN A 285 -15.16 8.53 1.75
CA ASN A 285 -15.48 8.33 3.16
C ASN A 285 -14.64 7.24 3.86
N SER A 286 -13.40 7.01 3.41
CA SER A 286 -12.50 6.03 4.00
C SER A 286 -11.07 6.56 4.10
N SER A 287 -10.46 6.48 5.28
CA SER A 287 -9.10 6.91 5.56
C SER A 287 -8.02 5.86 5.26
N ALA A 288 -8.37 4.76 4.59
CA ALA A 288 -7.39 3.72 4.24
C ALA A 288 -7.47 3.31 2.77
N ALA A 289 -6.31 3.04 2.20
CA ALA A 289 -6.16 2.49 0.86
C ALA A 289 -6.18 0.96 0.88
N MET A 290 -6.87 0.33 -0.07
CA MET A 290 -6.88 -1.11 -0.30
C MET A 290 -5.88 -1.46 -1.40
N ILE A 291 -4.84 -2.23 -1.07
CA ILE A 291 -3.76 -2.60 -1.98
C ILE A 291 -3.97 -4.03 -2.46
N LEU A 292 -3.87 -4.25 -3.78
CA LEU A 292 -4.02 -5.56 -4.41
C LEU A 292 -3.18 -5.68 -5.71
N PRO A 293 -2.88 -6.90 -6.18
CA PRO A 293 -3.03 -8.18 -5.49
C PRO A 293 -2.10 -8.28 -4.28
N THR A 294 -2.46 -9.04 -3.27
CA THR A 294 -1.68 -9.16 -2.05
C THR A 294 -1.41 -10.61 -1.70
N SER A 295 -0.19 -10.92 -1.28
CA SER A 295 0.25 -12.22 -0.76
C SER A 295 0.43 -12.17 0.76
N LEU A 296 0.49 -13.37 1.41
CA LEU A 296 0.74 -13.48 2.85
C LEU A 296 2.01 -12.71 3.27
N PHE A 297 3.08 -12.83 2.48
CA PHE A 297 4.36 -12.18 2.78
C PHE A 297 4.27 -10.65 2.72
N GLU A 298 3.46 -10.10 1.79
CA GLU A 298 3.25 -8.64 1.67
C GLU A 298 2.43 -8.06 2.82
N ILE A 299 1.54 -8.87 3.41
CA ILE A 299 0.75 -8.46 4.58
C ILE A 299 1.62 -8.41 5.85
N ILE A 300 2.60 -9.31 5.97
CA ILE A 300 3.52 -9.35 7.11
C ILE A 300 4.52 -8.17 7.07
N GLU A 301 4.80 -7.61 5.88
CA GLU A 301 5.70 -6.47 5.74
C GLU A 301 5.14 -5.19 6.36
N ASP A 302 6.00 -4.46 7.06
CA ASP A 302 5.68 -3.22 7.74
C ASP A 302 6.50 -2.05 7.17
N ALA A 303 5.93 -0.83 7.21
CA ALA A 303 6.60 0.38 6.76
C ALA A 303 7.91 0.67 7.53
N ASN A 304 7.94 0.35 8.81
CA ASN A 304 9.14 0.54 9.65
C ASN A 304 10.37 -0.22 9.15
N ASP A 305 10.19 -1.37 8.47
CA ASP A 305 11.31 -2.15 7.92
C ASP A 305 12.14 -1.34 6.92
N TYR A 306 11.50 -0.41 6.21
CA TYR A 306 12.13 0.41 5.18
C TYR A 306 12.78 1.67 5.73
N TYR A 307 12.38 2.13 6.91
CA TYR A 307 12.97 3.32 7.55
C TYR A 307 14.23 3.03 8.36
N PHE A 308 14.51 1.77 8.65
CA PHE A 308 15.75 1.36 9.33
C PHE A 308 16.83 0.90 8.33
N PRO A 309 18.11 0.80 8.74
CA PRO A 309 19.15 0.20 7.93
C PRO A 309 18.82 -1.23 7.48
N PRO A 310 19.36 -1.74 6.35
CA PRO A 310 19.02 -3.06 5.81
C PRO A 310 19.13 -4.21 6.80
N VAL A 311 20.14 -4.21 7.65
CA VAL A 311 20.34 -5.25 8.67
C VAL A 311 19.23 -5.23 9.71
N THR A 312 18.88 -4.04 10.23
CA THR A 312 17.81 -3.88 11.23
C THR A 312 16.45 -4.22 10.62
N GLY A 313 16.15 -3.75 9.39
CA GLY A 313 14.91 -4.10 8.72
C GLY A 313 14.79 -5.61 8.46
N THR A 314 15.88 -6.28 8.10
CA THR A 314 15.92 -7.73 7.95
C THR A 314 15.66 -8.44 9.30
N TYR A 315 16.29 -7.98 10.37
CA TYR A 315 16.04 -8.53 11.71
C TYR A 315 14.55 -8.38 12.13
N LEU A 316 13.94 -7.22 11.92
CA LEU A 316 12.53 -7.00 12.25
C LEU A 316 11.59 -7.92 11.45
N ARG A 317 11.85 -8.14 10.16
CA ARG A 317 11.08 -9.08 9.33
C ARG A 317 11.20 -10.51 9.86
N PHE A 318 12.41 -10.93 10.18
CA PHE A 318 12.66 -12.28 10.70
C PHE A 318 12.00 -12.47 12.06
N SER A 319 12.10 -11.49 12.95
CA SER A 319 11.45 -11.49 14.26
C SER A 319 9.94 -11.60 14.12
N ARG A 320 9.33 -10.84 13.22
CA ARG A 320 7.87 -10.87 12.97
C ARG A 320 7.42 -12.23 12.45
N PHE A 321 8.17 -12.80 11.50
CA PHE A 321 7.89 -14.15 11.01
C PHE A 321 7.99 -15.20 12.12
N LEU A 322 9.04 -15.16 12.93
CA LEU A 322 9.23 -16.05 14.07
C LEU A 322 8.10 -15.93 15.09
N ILE A 323 7.72 -14.69 15.45
CA ILE A 323 6.60 -14.41 16.35
C ILE A 323 5.30 -15.01 15.82
N ASN A 324 5.02 -14.91 14.52
CA ASN A 324 3.85 -15.54 13.92
C ASN A 324 3.84 -17.06 14.07
N VAL A 325 4.97 -17.71 13.77
CA VAL A 325 5.10 -19.16 13.89
C VAL A 325 4.96 -19.58 15.36
N VAL A 326 5.65 -18.91 16.27
CA VAL A 326 5.54 -19.21 17.71
C VAL A 326 4.11 -19.00 18.19
N SER A 327 3.45 -17.90 17.80
CA SER A 327 2.06 -17.65 18.19
C SER A 327 1.09 -18.76 17.78
N ILE A 328 1.30 -19.39 16.62
CA ILE A 328 0.44 -20.49 16.15
C ILE A 328 0.67 -21.77 16.93
N PHE A 329 1.93 -22.13 17.13
CA PHE A 329 2.30 -23.47 17.61
C PHE A 329 2.51 -23.56 19.12
N LEU A 330 2.77 -22.46 19.82
CA LEU A 330 3.16 -22.46 21.24
C LEU A 330 2.15 -23.20 22.12
N THR A 331 0.88 -22.80 22.09
CA THR A 331 -0.14 -23.39 22.96
C THR A 331 -0.58 -24.79 22.53
N PRO A 332 -0.73 -25.15 21.22
CA PRO A 332 -1.00 -26.52 20.84
C PRO A 332 0.14 -27.50 21.14
N VAL A 333 1.40 -27.08 20.94
CA VAL A 333 2.57 -27.91 21.30
C VAL A 333 2.64 -28.11 22.81
N PHE A 334 2.38 -27.05 23.59
CA PHE A 334 2.31 -27.18 25.06
C PHE A 334 1.26 -28.22 25.48
N ILE A 335 0.04 -28.18 24.93
CA ILE A 335 -0.99 -29.19 25.23
C ILE A 335 -0.53 -30.61 24.82
N LEU A 336 0.12 -30.74 23.67
CA LEU A 336 0.64 -32.04 23.22
C LEU A 336 1.70 -32.58 24.18
N LEU A 337 2.59 -31.74 24.70
CA LEU A 337 3.59 -32.11 25.68
C LEU A 337 2.96 -32.48 27.03
N MET A 338 1.86 -31.83 27.42
CA MET A 338 1.13 -32.21 28.66
C MET A 338 0.36 -33.52 28.53
N GLN A 339 -0.02 -33.92 27.32
CA GLN A 339 -0.63 -35.22 27.05
C GLN A 339 0.40 -36.36 27.01
N HIS A 340 1.66 -36.03 26.73
CA HIS A 340 2.78 -36.98 26.60
C HIS A 340 3.99 -36.47 27.40
N GLU A 341 3.87 -36.51 28.72
CA GLU A 341 4.90 -35.95 29.63
C GLU A 341 6.27 -36.63 29.48
N ASP A 342 6.31 -37.87 28.99
CA ASP A 342 7.55 -38.61 28.72
C ASP A 342 8.38 -37.97 27.57
N TRP A 343 7.77 -37.14 26.74
CA TRP A 343 8.47 -36.45 25.65
C TRP A 343 9.24 -35.22 26.12
N VAL A 344 8.97 -34.74 27.35
CA VAL A 344 9.63 -33.57 27.91
C VAL A 344 11.00 -33.96 28.46
N PRO A 345 12.11 -33.49 27.84
CA PRO A 345 13.46 -33.75 28.37
C PRO A 345 13.60 -33.14 29.79
N HIS A 346 14.43 -33.74 30.64
CA HIS A 346 14.69 -33.24 32.01
C HIS A 346 15.12 -31.77 32.06
N ALA A 347 15.84 -31.28 31.06
CA ALA A 347 16.22 -29.87 30.99
C ALA A 347 15.03 -28.89 30.83
N PHE A 348 13.87 -29.38 30.42
CA PHE A 348 12.65 -28.62 30.20
C PHE A 348 11.51 -28.98 31.14
N GLU A 349 11.78 -29.66 32.27
CA GLU A 349 10.75 -30.02 33.27
C GLU A 349 9.97 -28.83 33.83
N PHE A 350 10.57 -27.65 33.82
CA PHE A 350 9.91 -26.40 34.20
C PHE A 350 8.71 -26.00 33.34
N ILE A 351 8.55 -26.63 32.16
CA ILE A 351 7.39 -26.41 31.27
C ILE A 351 6.15 -27.14 31.80
N LYS A 352 6.33 -28.22 32.58
CA LYS A 352 5.22 -28.99 33.10
C LYS A 352 4.45 -28.19 34.15
N ILE A 353 3.13 -28.40 34.17
CA ILE A 353 2.24 -27.81 35.16
C ILE A 353 2.57 -28.42 36.51
N GLN A 354 2.94 -27.59 37.49
CA GLN A 354 3.31 -28.05 38.83
C GLN A 354 2.15 -27.94 39.84
N ASP A 355 1.24 -26.99 39.62
CA ASP A 355 0.11 -26.75 40.49
C ASP A 355 -1.07 -27.70 40.23
N PRO A 356 -1.93 -27.99 41.25
CA PRO A 356 -3.13 -28.77 41.04
C PRO A 356 -4.05 -28.20 39.98
N MET A 357 -4.49 -29.03 39.02
CA MET A 357 -5.40 -28.65 37.96
C MET A 357 -6.85 -28.91 38.35
N TYR A 358 -7.67 -27.84 38.39
CA TYR A 358 -9.12 -27.93 38.59
C TYR A 358 -9.88 -27.86 37.27
N ILE A 359 -9.33 -27.17 36.30
CA ILE A 359 -9.89 -27.00 34.94
C ILE A 359 -8.90 -27.60 33.92
N PRO A 360 -9.37 -28.37 32.96
CA PRO A 360 -8.49 -28.93 31.91
C PRO A 360 -7.68 -27.82 31.18
N PRO A 361 -6.39 -28.04 30.89
CA PRO A 361 -5.52 -27.00 30.31
C PRO A 361 -6.05 -26.41 28.98
N VAL A 362 -6.67 -27.23 28.16
CA VAL A 362 -7.31 -26.75 26.89
C VAL A 362 -8.44 -25.76 27.19
N ALA A 363 -9.28 -26.04 28.20
CA ALA A 363 -10.36 -25.14 28.58
C ALA A 363 -9.82 -23.82 29.16
N GLN A 364 -8.78 -23.88 29.99
CA GLN A 364 -8.10 -22.69 30.52
C GLN A 364 -7.59 -21.81 29.38
N LEU A 365 -6.89 -22.37 28.39
CA LEU A 365 -6.37 -21.64 27.23
C LEU A 365 -7.50 -20.99 26.41
N LEU A 366 -8.61 -21.71 26.16
CA LEU A 366 -9.74 -21.18 25.42
C LEU A 366 -10.47 -20.04 26.17
N ILE A 367 -10.62 -20.17 27.50
CA ILE A 367 -11.21 -19.10 28.33
C ILE A 367 -10.32 -17.86 28.27
N LEU A 368 -9.00 -18.02 28.39
CA LEU A 368 -8.06 -16.91 28.31
C LEU A 368 -8.04 -16.24 26.92
N GLU A 369 -8.20 -17.00 25.82
CA GLU A 369 -8.35 -16.42 24.48
C GLU A 369 -9.56 -15.46 24.41
N VAL A 370 -10.70 -15.88 24.96
CA VAL A 370 -11.91 -15.04 25.01
C VAL A 370 -11.73 -13.85 25.95
N ALA A 371 -11.08 -14.07 27.09
CA ALA A 371 -10.83 -13.02 28.08
C ALA A 371 -9.91 -11.92 27.52
N ILE A 372 -8.84 -12.29 26.80
CA ILE A 372 -7.94 -11.34 26.15
C ILE A 372 -8.67 -10.52 25.08
N ASP A 373 -9.57 -11.15 24.30
CA ASP A 373 -10.42 -10.40 23.34
C ASP A 373 -11.39 -9.47 24.07
N GLY A 374 -11.98 -9.92 25.18
CA GLY A 374 -12.82 -9.08 26.01
C GLY A 374 -12.08 -7.82 26.51
N LEU A 375 -10.84 -7.98 26.96
CA LEU A 375 -9.99 -6.85 27.36
C LEU A 375 -9.69 -5.92 26.17
N ARG A 376 -9.41 -6.48 24.99
CA ARG A 376 -9.18 -5.69 23.78
C ARG A 376 -10.41 -4.87 23.38
N MET A 377 -11.59 -5.50 23.38
CA MET A 377 -12.86 -4.81 23.09
C MET A 377 -13.16 -3.73 24.13
N ALA A 378 -12.90 -4.03 25.42
CA ALA A 378 -13.05 -3.05 26.48
C ALA A 378 -12.11 -1.85 26.29
N ALA A 379 -10.85 -2.09 25.92
CA ALA A 379 -9.88 -1.01 25.68
C ALA A 379 -10.28 -0.11 24.50
N VAL A 380 -10.85 -0.66 23.42
CA VAL A 380 -11.33 0.12 22.27
C VAL A 380 -12.55 0.99 22.64
N ASN A 381 -13.44 0.46 23.47
CA ASN A 381 -14.69 1.15 23.85
C ASN A 381 -14.53 2.10 25.05
N THR A 382 -13.38 2.07 25.71
CA THR A 382 -13.13 2.86 26.92
C THR A 382 -12.43 4.18 26.58
N PRO A 383 -12.90 5.34 27.09
CA PRO A 383 -12.19 6.60 26.94
C PRO A 383 -10.75 6.50 27.48
N ASN A 384 -9.82 7.20 26.83
CA ASN A 384 -8.38 7.15 27.17
C ASN A 384 -8.06 7.37 28.65
N MET A 385 -8.87 8.19 29.34
CA MET A 385 -8.73 8.46 30.79
C MET A 385 -8.91 7.20 31.66
N LEU A 386 -9.68 6.21 31.21
CA LEU A 386 -10.00 4.99 31.95
C LEU A 386 -9.14 3.79 31.52
N ASN A 387 -8.28 3.93 30.52
CA ASN A 387 -7.41 2.83 30.05
C ASN A 387 -6.42 2.37 31.13
N THR A 388 -5.88 3.28 31.93
CA THR A 388 -4.97 2.94 33.04
C THR A 388 -5.68 2.18 34.13
N PRO A 389 -6.83 2.63 34.69
CA PRO A 389 -7.61 1.84 35.65
C PRO A 389 -8.02 0.45 35.13
N LEU A 390 -8.46 0.36 33.85
CA LEU A 390 -8.82 -0.90 33.22
C LEU A 390 -7.63 -1.87 33.16
N SER A 391 -6.44 -1.38 32.81
CA SER A 391 -5.21 -2.19 32.77
C SER A 391 -4.81 -2.71 34.17
N ILE A 392 -4.97 -1.89 35.21
CA ILE A 392 -4.69 -2.30 36.60
C ILE A 392 -5.68 -3.38 37.05
N ILE A 393 -6.98 -3.19 36.81
CA ILE A 393 -8.01 -4.17 37.15
C ILE A 393 -7.76 -5.48 36.38
N ALA A 394 -7.45 -5.40 35.08
CA ALA A 394 -7.13 -6.56 34.28
C ALA A 394 -5.91 -7.32 34.85
N GLY A 395 -4.84 -6.61 35.19
CA GLY A 395 -3.65 -7.22 35.78
C GLY A 395 -3.92 -7.90 37.13
N ILE A 396 -4.75 -7.31 37.96
CA ILE A 396 -5.13 -7.90 39.27
C ILE A 396 -6.06 -9.10 39.10
N VAL A 397 -7.12 -8.95 38.27
CA VAL A 397 -8.15 -9.99 38.10
C VAL A 397 -7.61 -11.20 37.34
N PHE A 398 -6.91 -10.98 36.23
CA PHE A 398 -6.35 -12.05 35.40
C PHE A 398 -4.94 -12.49 35.82
N GLY A 399 -4.30 -11.83 36.76
CA GLY A 399 -3.02 -12.23 37.33
C GLY A 399 -3.18 -13.03 38.59
N ASP A 400 -2.73 -12.45 39.72
CA ASP A 400 -2.58 -13.12 41.01
C ASP A 400 -3.84 -13.81 41.55
N TYR A 401 -5.03 -13.19 41.37
CA TYR A 401 -6.25 -13.74 42.00
C TYR A 401 -6.75 -15.01 41.31
N THR A 402 -6.67 -15.08 40.00
CA THR A 402 -7.15 -16.25 39.22
C THR A 402 -6.26 -17.47 39.44
N VAL A 403 -4.95 -17.26 39.59
CA VAL A 403 -4.00 -18.33 39.92
C VAL A 403 -4.18 -18.76 41.38
N LYS A 404 -4.27 -17.82 42.34
CA LYS A 404 -4.52 -18.14 43.74
C LYS A 404 -5.86 -18.81 44.01
N ALA A 405 -6.88 -18.48 43.18
CA ALA A 405 -8.20 -19.12 43.23
C ALA A 405 -8.23 -20.51 42.57
N GLY A 406 -7.15 -20.93 41.93
CA GLY A 406 -7.05 -22.22 41.23
C GLY A 406 -7.79 -22.32 39.93
N TRP A 407 -8.20 -21.17 39.35
CA TRP A 407 -8.87 -21.16 38.03
C TRP A 407 -7.89 -21.40 36.87
N PHE A 408 -6.69 -20.81 36.98
CA PHE A 408 -5.64 -20.94 35.96
C PHE A 408 -4.32 -21.34 36.62
N ASN A 409 -3.56 -22.17 35.92
CA ASN A 409 -2.19 -22.49 36.27
C ASN A 409 -1.23 -21.39 35.82
N SER A 410 -0.16 -21.17 36.57
CA SER A 410 0.83 -20.11 36.30
C SER A 410 1.52 -20.26 34.95
N GLU A 411 1.82 -21.50 34.53
CA GLU A 411 2.45 -21.82 33.28
C GLU A 411 1.53 -21.48 32.08
N ILE A 412 0.22 -21.80 32.20
CA ILE A 412 -0.79 -21.47 31.19
C ILE A 412 -0.93 -19.96 31.00
N MET A 413 -0.94 -19.22 32.13
CA MET A 413 -0.99 -17.77 32.09
C MET A 413 0.24 -17.19 31.41
N LEU A 414 1.44 -17.73 31.67
CA LEU A 414 2.68 -17.30 31.02
C LEU A 414 2.63 -17.50 29.50
N TYR A 415 2.22 -18.70 29.02
CA TYR A 415 2.14 -18.97 27.58
C TYR A 415 1.10 -18.09 26.90
N MET A 416 -0.04 -17.86 27.54
CA MET A 416 -1.05 -16.95 27.01
C MET A 416 -0.58 -15.49 26.98
N ALA A 417 0.23 -15.06 27.94
CA ALA A 417 0.83 -13.73 27.90
C ALA A 417 1.77 -13.57 26.68
N PHE A 418 2.62 -14.57 26.38
CA PHE A 418 3.44 -14.54 25.16
C PHE A 418 2.59 -14.48 23.88
N VAL A 419 1.53 -15.29 23.83
CA VAL A 419 0.60 -15.28 22.69
C VAL A 419 -0.12 -13.95 22.54
N ALA A 420 -0.53 -13.32 23.63
CA ALA A 420 -1.15 -12.00 23.61
C ALA A 420 -0.18 -10.93 23.09
N ILE A 421 1.06 -10.90 23.58
CA ILE A 421 2.11 -10.01 23.09
C ILE A 421 2.36 -10.24 21.59
N ALA A 422 2.44 -11.50 21.16
CA ALA A 422 2.61 -11.86 19.76
C ALA A 422 1.45 -11.33 18.88
N ASN A 423 0.21 -11.41 19.35
CA ASN A 423 -0.95 -10.86 18.66
C ASN A 423 -0.91 -9.33 18.56
N TYR A 424 -0.48 -8.64 19.63
CA TYR A 424 -0.37 -7.18 19.61
C TYR A 424 0.79 -6.65 18.77
N SER A 425 1.81 -7.47 18.52
CA SER A 425 2.95 -7.11 17.67
C SER A 425 2.68 -7.21 16.17
N GLN A 426 1.49 -7.68 15.76
CA GLN A 426 1.12 -7.80 14.35
C GLN A 426 0.86 -6.42 13.75
N SER A 427 1.46 -6.16 12.58
CA SER A 427 1.21 -4.94 11.80
C SER A 427 -0.19 -4.92 11.16
N ASN A 428 -0.73 -6.10 10.85
CA ASN A 428 -2.06 -6.25 10.26
C ASN A 428 -3.00 -7.00 11.21
N MET A 429 -4.07 -6.32 11.65
CA MET A 429 -5.02 -6.87 12.62
C MET A 429 -5.81 -8.07 12.07
N GLU A 430 -6.19 -8.05 10.80
CA GLU A 430 -6.93 -9.15 10.16
C GLU A 430 -6.08 -10.43 10.11
N LEU A 431 -4.79 -10.28 9.78
CA LEU A 431 -3.85 -11.41 9.83
C LEU A 431 -3.71 -11.93 11.26
N GLY A 432 -3.67 -11.03 12.27
CA GLY A 432 -3.65 -11.42 13.68
C GLY A 432 -4.84 -12.28 14.06
N TYR A 433 -6.06 -11.91 13.64
CA TYR A 433 -7.26 -12.71 13.85
C TYR A 433 -7.24 -14.03 13.05
N ALA A 434 -6.76 -14.02 11.80
CA ALA A 434 -6.61 -15.25 11.01
C ALA A 434 -5.69 -16.25 11.71
N ILE A 435 -4.55 -15.80 12.20
CA ILE A 435 -3.60 -16.60 12.97
C ILE A 435 -4.25 -17.13 14.25
N LYS A 436 -5.01 -16.29 14.97
CA LYS A 436 -5.74 -16.68 16.16
C LYS A 436 -6.76 -17.78 15.88
N PHE A 437 -7.59 -17.65 14.84
CA PHE A 437 -8.56 -18.69 14.47
C PHE A 437 -7.89 -20.00 14.10
N MET A 438 -6.79 -19.96 13.37
CA MET A 438 -6.01 -21.16 13.06
C MET A 438 -5.41 -21.79 14.31
N ARG A 439 -4.90 -21.00 15.26
CA ARG A 439 -4.40 -21.49 16.56
C ARG A 439 -5.50 -22.14 17.39
N ILE A 440 -6.66 -21.49 17.54
CA ILE A 440 -7.80 -22.05 18.30
C ILE A 440 -8.25 -23.38 17.70
N GLN A 441 -8.35 -23.46 16.37
CA GLN A 441 -8.70 -24.69 15.68
C GLN A 441 -7.66 -25.79 15.94
N LEU A 442 -6.38 -25.48 15.81
CA LEU A 442 -5.27 -26.40 16.10
C LEU A 442 -5.28 -26.86 17.56
N LEU A 443 -5.53 -25.92 18.49
CA LEU A 443 -5.62 -26.20 19.92
C LEU A 443 -6.77 -27.18 20.24
N ILE A 444 -7.95 -26.95 19.71
CA ILE A 444 -9.13 -27.82 19.90
C ILE A 444 -8.87 -29.22 19.35
N LEU A 445 -8.36 -29.31 18.12
CA LEU A 445 -8.05 -30.60 17.51
C LEU A 445 -6.97 -31.37 18.29
N THR A 446 -5.93 -30.68 18.74
CA THR A 446 -4.87 -31.28 19.57
C THR A 446 -5.43 -31.73 20.93
N GLY A 447 -6.28 -30.91 21.55
CA GLY A 447 -6.91 -31.25 22.83
C GLY A 447 -7.77 -32.51 22.80
N ILE A 448 -8.52 -32.73 21.70
CA ILE A 448 -9.45 -33.86 21.55
C ILE A 448 -8.72 -35.12 21.04
N PHE A 449 -7.88 -35.00 20.00
CA PHE A 449 -7.31 -36.13 19.27
C PHE A 449 -5.79 -36.31 19.48
N GLY A 450 -5.19 -35.54 20.39
CA GLY A 450 -3.75 -35.61 20.70
C GLY A 450 -2.89 -35.34 19.47
N LEU A 451 -1.86 -36.15 19.27
CA LEU A 451 -0.93 -36.06 18.15
C LEU A 451 -1.62 -36.06 16.77
N TRP A 452 -2.62 -36.93 16.59
CA TRP A 452 -3.34 -36.98 15.32
C TRP A 452 -4.14 -35.69 15.05
N GLY A 453 -4.70 -35.08 16.08
CA GLY A 453 -5.36 -33.79 16.02
C GLY A 453 -4.40 -32.68 15.67
N PHE A 454 -3.19 -32.68 16.25
CA PHE A 454 -2.14 -31.72 15.93
C PHE A 454 -1.71 -31.81 14.46
N LEU A 455 -1.48 -33.03 13.96
CA LEU A 455 -1.12 -33.27 12.55
C LEU A 455 -2.24 -32.80 11.60
N ALA A 456 -3.48 -33.20 11.87
CA ALA A 456 -4.64 -32.80 11.06
C ALA A 456 -4.84 -31.28 11.05
N GLY A 457 -4.75 -30.64 12.22
CA GLY A 457 -4.86 -29.19 12.34
C GLY A 457 -3.74 -28.45 11.61
N THR A 458 -2.51 -28.98 11.66
CA THR A 458 -1.37 -28.42 10.91
C THR A 458 -1.58 -28.55 9.40
N VAL A 459 -2.14 -29.67 8.92
CA VAL A 459 -2.51 -29.82 7.52
C VAL A 459 -3.55 -28.76 7.11
N ILE A 460 -4.59 -28.55 7.91
CA ILE A 460 -5.60 -27.52 7.64
C ILE A 460 -4.97 -26.14 7.61
N LEU A 461 -4.10 -25.80 8.57
CA LEU A 461 -3.35 -24.55 8.63
C LEU A 461 -2.56 -24.28 7.32
N ILE A 462 -1.95 -25.30 6.73
CA ILE A 462 -1.19 -25.18 5.48
C ILE A 462 -2.11 -25.13 4.27
N VAL A 463 -3.16 -25.95 4.24
CA VAL A 463 -4.08 -26.06 3.09
C VAL A 463 -4.93 -24.79 2.93
N THR A 464 -5.36 -24.16 4.03
CA THR A 464 -6.21 -22.96 3.97
C THR A 464 -5.57 -21.81 3.16
N PRO A 465 -4.33 -21.36 3.43
CA PRO A 465 -3.68 -20.34 2.60
C PRO A 465 -3.30 -20.85 1.21
N LEU A 466 -3.03 -22.15 1.05
CA LEU A 466 -2.77 -22.76 -0.26
C LEU A 466 -4.01 -22.71 -1.19
N CYS A 467 -5.19 -22.90 -0.64
CA CYS A 467 -6.46 -22.82 -1.37
C CYS A 467 -6.92 -21.38 -1.59
N THR A 468 -6.33 -20.42 -0.89
CA THR A 468 -6.65 -18.99 -1.04
C THR A 468 -6.04 -18.47 -2.34
N ARG A 469 -6.87 -17.88 -3.19
CA ARG A 469 -6.43 -17.27 -4.44
C ARG A 469 -6.59 -15.77 -4.40
N THR A 470 -5.58 -15.08 -4.90
CA THR A 470 -5.61 -13.63 -5.10
C THR A 470 -6.44 -13.27 -6.34
N ILE A 471 -6.71 -12.01 -6.56
CA ILE A 471 -7.53 -11.54 -7.68
C ILE A 471 -6.98 -11.95 -9.05
N ASN A 472 -5.66 -12.10 -9.16
CA ASN A 472 -4.98 -12.54 -10.38
C ASN A 472 -4.95 -14.06 -10.56
N GLY A 473 -5.61 -14.83 -9.68
CA GLY A 473 -5.58 -16.30 -9.68
C GLY A 473 -4.26 -16.92 -9.17
N ARG A 474 -3.25 -16.09 -8.80
CA ARG A 474 -2.02 -16.58 -8.18
C ARG A 474 -2.30 -17.12 -6.79
N ASN A 475 -1.43 -18.04 -6.34
CA ASN A 475 -1.50 -18.54 -4.98
C ASN A 475 -1.18 -17.43 -3.95
N TYR A 476 -1.89 -17.45 -2.83
CA TYR A 476 -1.69 -16.52 -1.72
C TYR A 476 -0.30 -16.62 -1.07
N LEU A 477 0.33 -17.81 -1.16
CA LEU A 477 1.68 -18.07 -0.67
C LEU A 477 2.80 -17.69 -1.67
N TYR A 478 2.49 -16.94 -2.73
CA TYR A 478 3.56 -16.38 -3.57
C TYR A 478 4.47 -15.47 -2.74
N PRO A 479 5.80 -15.53 -2.87
CA PRO A 479 6.64 -16.24 -3.85
C PRO A 479 7.11 -17.66 -3.44
N LEU A 480 6.52 -18.26 -2.43
CA LEU A 480 6.85 -19.64 -2.04
C LEU A 480 6.24 -20.65 -3.04
N LEU A 481 5.01 -20.37 -3.51
CA LEU A 481 4.29 -21.19 -4.49
C LEU A 481 3.58 -20.29 -5.53
N PRO A 482 3.97 -20.33 -6.84
CA PRO A 482 5.17 -21.00 -7.36
C PRO A 482 6.46 -20.41 -6.80
N PHE A 483 7.51 -21.25 -6.71
CA PHE A 483 8.76 -20.84 -6.09
C PHE A 483 9.52 -19.83 -6.95
N ASP A 484 9.72 -18.64 -6.39
CA ASP A 484 10.56 -17.57 -6.97
C ASP A 484 11.62 -17.16 -5.94
N LYS A 485 12.85 -17.65 -6.13
CA LYS A 485 13.95 -17.41 -5.20
C LYS A 485 14.27 -15.93 -5.02
N VAL A 486 14.23 -15.15 -6.11
CA VAL A 486 14.60 -13.73 -6.08
C VAL A 486 13.57 -12.93 -5.29
N GLN A 487 12.29 -13.17 -5.57
CA GLN A 487 11.21 -12.50 -4.86
C GLN A 487 11.14 -12.95 -3.39
N LEU A 488 11.36 -14.24 -3.12
CA LEU A 488 11.38 -14.76 -1.76
C LEU A 488 12.50 -14.11 -0.93
N MET A 489 13.71 -14.00 -1.50
CA MET A 489 14.82 -13.31 -0.82
C MET A 489 14.49 -11.84 -0.53
N LYS A 490 13.83 -11.13 -1.44
CA LYS A 490 13.40 -9.74 -1.22
C LYS A 490 12.39 -9.60 -0.08
N ARG A 491 11.55 -10.62 0.16
CA ARG A 491 10.57 -10.61 1.26
C ARG A 491 11.21 -10.88 2.62
N PHE A 492 12.24 -11.72 2.69
CA PHE A 492 12.96 -11.99 3.94
C PHE A 492 14.07 -11.00 4.23
N PHE A 493 14.84 -10.60 3.21
CA PHE A 493 15.96 -9.70 3.35
C PHE A 493 15.61 -8.32 2.78
N ARG A 494 15.82 -7.29 3.59
CA ARG A 494 15.72 -5.93 3.10
C ARG A 494 16.93 -5.62 2.22
N VAL A 495 16.70 -5.51 0.93
CA VAL A 495 17.72 -5.11 -0.04
C VAL A 495 17.76 -3.57 -0.13
N SER A 496 18.96 -2.98 -0.33
CA SER A 496 19.09 -1.55 -0.55
C SER A 496 18.38 -1.13 -1.86
N LEU A 497 17.91 0.14 -1.93
CA LEU A 497 17.18 0.63 -3.12
C LEU A 497 17.98 0.42 -4.42
N SER A 498 19.27 0.69 -4.40
CA SER A 498 20.15 0.53 -5.58
C SER A 498 20.31 -0.92 -6.03
N GLU A 499 20.27 -1.88 -5.12
CA GLU A 499 20.32 -3.31 -5.42
C GLU A 499 18.94 -3.84 -5.86
N ASN A 500 17.87 -3.31 -5.30
CA ASN A 500 16.50 -3.69 -5.68
C ASN A 500 16.20 -3.33 -7.15
N GLU A 501 16.65 -2.18 -7.63
CA GLU A 501 16.56 -1.79 -9.04
C GLU A 501 17.31 -2.77 -9.96
N LYS A 502 18.53 -3.16 -9.59
CA LYS A 502 19.31 -4.15 -10.35
C LYS A 502 18.63 -5.52 -10.41
N LEU A 503 18.03 -5.97 -9.31
CA LEU A 503 17.31 -7.24 -9.23
C LEU A 503 16.00 -7.21 -10.03
N ASN A 504 15.29 -6.08 -10.07
CA ASN A 504 14.09 -5.91 -10.89
C ASN A 504 14.41 -5.98 -12.39
N HIS A 505 15.52 -5.38 -12.82
CA HIS A 505 15.99 -5.50 -14.19
C HIS A 505 16.43 -6.92 -14.59
N GLN A 506 16.81 -7.77 -13.63
CA GLN A 506 17.17 -9.17 -13.89
C GLN A 506 15.93 -10.10 -13.97
N SER A 507 14.88 -9.80 -13.22
CA SER A 507 13.64 -10.60 -13.22
C SER A 507 12.71 -10.30 -14.43
N SER A 508 12.96 -9.21 -15.16
CA SER A 508 12.20 -8.83 -16.36
C SER A 508 12.83 -9.32 -17.68
N LYS A 509 13.94 -10.06 -17.59
CA LYS A 509 14.58 -10.79 -18.70
C LYS A 509 14.30 -12.29 -18.59
#